data_6d9797246c7db70496917b80a883fd8c
#
_entry.id   6d9797246c7db70496917b80a883fd8c
#
_cell.length_a   1.000
_cell.length_b   1.000
_cell.length_c   1.000
_cell.angle_alpha   90.00
_cell.angle_beta   90.00
_cell.angle_gamma   90.00
#
_symmetry.space_group_name_H-M   'P 1'
#
loop_
_entity.id
_entity.type
_entity.pdbx_description
1 polymer ?
#
loop_
_entity_poly.entity_id
_entity_poly.type
_entity_poly.pdbx_seq_one_letter_code
_entity_poly.pdbx_strand_id
1 'polypeptide(L)'
;MKTKIIRAAFAVSALLLFGTTSSFGEPKGETVTVKGEVIDVWCYLEGDDKGAEHKKCAIACAKAGNPIGLLTEKGDVYVLIGIKDHDADRDALIKKMADTVSVEGTLVKKGGTQLIYVSAVK
;
A
#
# COMPACT_ATOMS: atom_id res chain seq x y z
N MET A 1 12.22 70.07 37.32
CA MET A 1 11.88 68.66 37.63
C MET A 1 11.76 67.89 36.33
N LYS A 2 12.73 66.99 36.06
CA LYS A 2 12.79 66.23 34.84
C LYS A 2 12.20 64.82 35.06
N THR A 3 11.01 64.58 34.53
CA THR A 3 10.36 63.26 34.62
C THR A 3 10.89 62.36 33.53
N LYS A 4 11.60 61.31 33.92
CA LYS A 4 12.10 60.26 32.99
C LYS A 4 10.99 59.27 32.74
N ILE A 5 10.52 59.21 31.49
CA ILE A 5 9.60 58.20 31.04
C ILE A 5 10.40 56.92 30.69
N ILE A 6 10.18 55.87 31.47
CA ILE A 6 10.75 54.55 31.22
C ILE A 6 9.81 53.84 30.22
N ARG A 7 10.32 53.64 29.01
CA ARG A 7 9.64 52.81 28.00
C ARG A 7 9.94 51.33 28.31
N ALA A 8 8.97 50.62 28.81
CA ALA A 8 9.04 49.18 28.93
C ALA A 8 8.79 48.55 27.53
N ALA A 9 9.81 47.90 27.00
CA ALA A 9 9.72 47.10 25.79
C ALA A 9 9.12 45.75 26.14
N PHE A 10 7.89 45.46 25.73
CA PHE A 10 7.30 44.15 25.78
C PHE A 10 7.85 43.30 24.61
N ALA A 11 8.74 42.39 24.93
CA ALA A 11 9.19 41.36 24.01
C ALA A 11 8.09 40.27 23.93
N VAL A 12 7.34 40.28 22.85
CA VAL A 12 6.40 39.20 22.53
C VAL A 12 7.22 38.03 22.00
N SER A 13 7.44 37.02 22.85
CA SER A 13 8.04 35.76 22.46
C SER A 13 6.99 34.93 21.72
N ALA A 14 7.06 34.91 20.38
CA ALA A 14 6.24 34.04 19.56
C ALA A 14 6.81 32.61 19.70
N LEU A 15 6.14 31.78 20.51
CA LEU A 15 6.40 30.36 20.63
C LEU A 15 5.90 29.66 19.38
N LEU A 16 6.80 29.41 18.42
CA LEU A 16 6.52 28.57 17.24
C LEU A 16 6.34 27.13 17.70
N LEU A 17 5.11 26.71 17.86
CA LEU A 17 4.74 25.30 17.98
C LEU A 17 5.03 24.60 16.64
N PHE A 18 6.21 24.00 16.51
CA PHE A 18 6.50 23.05 15.47
C PHE A 18 5.64 21.80 15.73
N GLY A 19 4.47 21.75 15.13
CA GLY A 19 3.70 20.54 15.05
C GLY A 19 4.51 19.50 14.26
N THR A 20 5.07 18.51 14.94
CA THR A 20 5.63 17.33 14.28
C THR A 20 4.46 16.53 13.71
N THR A 21 4.13 16.77 12.45
CA THR A 21 3.28 15.84 11.69
C THR A 21 4.08 14.56 11.56
N SER A 22 3.66 13.52 12.29
CA SER A 22 4.16 12.16 12.07
C SER A 22 3.71 11.75 10.68
N SER A 23 4.54 12.02 9.69
CA SER A 23 4.40 11.46 8.36
C SER A 23 4.72 9.97 8.50
N PHE A 24 3.71 9.11 8.51
CA PHE A 24 3.92 7.69 8.22
C PHE A 24 4.58 7.67 6.85
N GLY A 25 5.87 7.31 6.83
CA GLY A 25 6.67 7.39 5.63
C GLY A 25 6.08 6.50 4.54
N GLU A 26 5.91 7.07 3.36
CA GLU A 26 5.56 6.29 2.18
C GLU A 26 6.56 5.13 2.00
N PRO A 27 6.11 3.95 1.54
CA PRO A 27 6.99 2.82 1.35
C PRO A 27 8.13 3.19 0.40
N LYS A 28 9.36 2.96 0.83
CA LYS A 28 10.55 3.22 0.01
C LYS A 28 10.69 2.11 -1.03
N GLY A 29 10.43 2.45 -2.29
CA GLY A 29 10.53 1.51 -3.40
C GLY A 29 10.44 2.20 -4.74
N GLU A 30 10.33 1.42 -5.80
CA GLU A 30 10.20 1.88 -7.18
C GLU A 30 8.73 2.01 -7.55
N THR A 31 8.33 3.12 -8.18
CA THR A 31 6.98 3.25 -8.75
C THR A 31 6.87 2.37 -9.98
N VAL A 32 5.89 1.47 -9.98
CA VAL A 32 5.68 0.49 -11.05
C VAL A 32 4.23 0.46 -11.52
N THR A 33 4.06 -0.01 -12.77
CA THR A 33 2.78 -0.48 -13.30
C THR A 33 3.00 -1.90 -13.79
N VAL A 34 2.34 -2.86 -13.19
CA VAL A 34 2.49 -4.29 -13.51
C VAL A 34 1.15 -4.86 -13.94
N LYS A 35 1.14 -5.55 -15.07
CA LYS A 35 -0.03 -6.27 -15.59
C LYS A 35 0.04 -7.75 -15.20
N GLY A 36 -1.08 -8.30 -14.73
CA GLY A 36 -1.16 -9.71 -14.36
C GLY A 36 -2.54 -10.12 -13.92
N GLU A 37 -2.69 -11.40 -13.60
CA GLU A 37 -3.90 -11.97 -13.01
C GLU A 37 -3.87 -11.81 -11.49
N VAL A 38 -4.99 -11.39 -10.90
CA VAL A 38 -5.13 -11.36 -9.44
C VAL A 38 -5.40 -12.77 -8.94
N ILE A 39 -4.50 -13.30 -8.11
CA ILE A 39 -4.52 -14.67 -7.63
C ILE A 39 -4.59 -14.77 -6.10
N ASP A 40 -5.06 -15.91 -5.60
CA ASP A 40 -4.76 -16.37 -4.25
C ASP A 40 -3.35 -17.00 -4.25
N VAL A 41 -2.44 -16.41 -3.48
CA VAL A 41 -1.03 -16.83 -3.50
C VAL A 41 -0.86 -18.25 -2.98
N TRP A 42 -1.62 -18.63 -1.96
CA TRP A 42 -1.55 -19.99 -1.41
C TRP A 42 -1.93 -21.04 -2.44
N CYS A 43 -3.12 -20.93 -3.02
CA CYS A 43 -3.63 -21.91 -3.98
C CYS A 43 -2.73 -22.00 -5.23
N TYR A 44 -2.21 -20.87 -5.68
CA TYR A 44 -1.26 -20.87 -6.80
C TYR A 44 0.05 -21.59 -6.49
N LEU A 45 0.64 -21.36 -5.30
CA LEU A 45 1.91 -21.99 -4.94
C LEU A 45 1.76 -23.47 -4.61
N GLU A 46 0.61 -23.91 -4.10
CA GLU A 46 0.35 -25.28 -3.73
C GLU A 46 -0.03 -26.15 -4.95
N GLY A 47 -0.90 -25.63 -5.82
CA GLY A 47 -1.52 -26.43 -6.89
C GLY A 47 -1.47 -25.81 -8.28
N ASP A 48 -0.78 -24.69 -8.49
CA ASP A 48 -0.83 -23.90 -9.74
C ASP A 48 -2.26 -23.42 -10.10
N ASP A 49 -3.11 -23.29 -9.08
CA ASP A 49 -4.50 -22.91 -9.21
C ASP A 49 -4.67 -21.42 -9.55
N LYS A 50 -5.24 -21.15 -10.71
CA LYS A 50 -5.44 -19.82 -11.27
C LYS A 50 -6.58 -19.81 -12.30
N GLY A 51 -6.88 -18.64 -12.83
CA GLY A 51 -7.85 -18.47 -13.90
C GLY A 51 -9.32 -18.51 -13.46
N ALA A 52 -10.20 -18.37 -14.43
CA ALA A 52 -11.63 -18.21 -14.20
C ALA A 52 -12.28 -19.39 -13.46
N GLU A 53 -11.80 -20.60 -13.70
CA GLU A 53 -12.33 -21.82 -13.05
C GLU A 53 -12.05 -21.83 -11.55
N HIS A 54 -10.91 -21.24 -11.13
CA HIS A 54 -10.53 -21.13 -9.73
C HIS A 54 -11.12 -19.92 -9.01
N LYS A 55 -11.72 -18.95 -9.73
CA LYS A 55 -12.19 -17.66 -9.20
C LYS A 55 -12.99 -17.77 -7.91
N LYS A 56 -13.92 -18.71 -7.84
CA LYS A 56 -14.81 -18.89 -6.68
C LYS A 56 -14.02 -19.30 -5.42
N CYS A 57 -13.08 -20.23 -5.57
CA CYS A 57 -12.20 -20.66 -4.49
C CYS A 57 -11.26 -19.55 -4.07
N ALA A 58 -10.62 -18.86 -5.01
CA ALA A 58 -9.72 -17.75 -4.75
C ALA A 58 -10.39 -16.63 -3.95
N ILE A 59 -11.63 -16.29 -4.28
CA ILE A 59 -12.44 -15.31 -3.50
C ILE A 59 -12.67 -15.79 -2.06
N ALA A 60 -13.03 -17.06 -1.87
CA ALA A 60 -13.28 -17.61 -0.55
C ALA A 60 -12.00 -17.61 0.31
N CYS A 61 -10.88 -18.04 -0.27
CA CYS A 61 -9.57 -18.07 0.40
C CYS A 61 -9.07 -16.66 0.75
N ALA A 62 -9.21 -15.71 -0.17
CA ALA A 62 -8.85 -14.32 0.09
C ALA A 62 -9.71 -13.69 1.21
N LYS A 63 -11.01 -13.97 1.24
CA LYS A 63 -11.90 -13.56 2.34
C LYS A 63 -11.50 -14.18 3.68
N ALA A 64 -10.98 -15.38 3.67
CA ALA A 64 -10.48 -16.07 4.87
C ALA A 64 -9.12 -15.52 5.36
N GLY A 65 -8.47 -14.65 4.57
CA GLY A 65 -7.23 -13.98 4.97
C GLY A 65 -5.98 -14.39 4.20
N ASN A 66 -6.10 -15.27 3.21
CA ASN A 66 -4.96 -15.66 2.38
C ASN A 66 -4.36 -14.44 1.65
N PRO A 67 -3.04 -14.44 1.40
CA PRO A 67 -2.38 -13.37 0.65
C PRO A 67 -2.94 -13.27 -0.77
N ILE A 68 -3.17 -12.05 -1.22
CA ILE A 68 -3.54 -11.75 -2.61
C ILE A 68 -2.28 -11.40 -3.38
N GLY A 69 -2.13 -11.93 -4.58
CA GLY A 69 -1.01 -11.68 -5.45
C GLY A 69 -1.40 -11.23 -6.85
N LEU A 70 -0.41 -10.79 -7.59
CA LEU A 70 -0.48 -10.51 -9.03
C LEU A 70 0.48 -11.45 -9.74
N LEU A 71 -0.05 -12.32 -10.58
CA LEU A 71 0.73 -13.27 -11.40
C LEU A 71 0.90 -12.70 -12.80
N THR A 72 2.14 -12.43 -13.20
CA THR A 72 2.44 -11.96 -14.56
C THR A 72 2.48 -13.10 -15.58
N GLU A 73 2.43 -12.75 -16.85
CA GLU A 73 2.60 -13.71 -17.95
C GLU A 73 3.96 -14.43 -17.92
N LYS A 74 4.98 -13.81 -17.28
CA LYS A 74 6.31 -14.38 -17.10
C LYS A 74 6.42 -15.34 -15.92
N GLY A 75 5.36 -15.46 -15.11
CA GLY A 75 5.35 -16.28 -13.91
C GLY A 75 5.86 -15.58 -12.65
N ASP A 76 6.13 -14.27 -12.70
CA ASP A 76 6.48 -13.52 -11.49
C ASP A 76 5.23 -13.32 -10.63
N VAL A 77 5.38 -13.53 -9.32
CA VAL A 77 4.33 -13.28 -8.34
C VAL A 77 4.71 -12.08 -7.48
N TYR A 78 3.83 -11.10 -7.41
CA TYR A 78 3.92 -9.95 -6.51
C TYR A 78 2.83 -10.03 -5.46
N VAL A 79 3.18 -9.95 -4.18
CA VAL A 79 2.18 -9.82 -3.12
C VAL A 79 1.57 -8.42 -3.18
N LEU A 80 0.25 -8.30 -3.10
CA LEU A 80 -0.45 -7.03 -3.16
C LEU A 80 -0.88 -6.58 -1.77
N ILE A 81 -0.52 -5.35 -1.41
CA ILE A 81 -0.90 -4.71 -0.14
C ILE A 81 -1.37 -3.27 -0.41
N GLY A 82 -2.38 -2.81 0.30
CA GLY A 82 -2.80 -1.41 0.24
C GLY A 82 -1.79 -0.47 0.90
N ILE A 83 -1.75 0.79 0.46
CA ILE A 83 -0.89 1.84 1.04
C ILE A 83 -1.43 2.32 2.38
N LYS A 84 -2.74 2.30 2.56
CA LYS A 84 -3.37 2.77 3.79
C LYS A 84 -3.09 1.78 4.92
N ASP A 85 -2.70 2.36 6.04
CA ASP A 85 -2.32 1.66 7.24
C ASP A 85 -3.37 0.59 7.63
N HIS A 86 -2.91 -0.65 7.76
CA HIS A 86 -3.67 -1.82 8.21
C HIS A 86 -4.90 -2.19 7.37
N ASP A 87 -5.24 -1.39 6.35
CA ASP A 87 -6.31 -1.69 5.40
C ASP A 87 -5.69 -1.99 4.03
N ALA A 88 -5.63 -3.26 3.72
CA ALA A 88 -5.06 -3.73 2.45
C ALA A 88 -5.96 -3.45 1.24
N ASP A 89 -7.02 -2.66 1.40
CA ASP A 89 -8.07 -2.48 0.39
C ASP A 89 -8.49 -3.83 -0.25
N ARG A 90 -8.50 -4.87 0.60
CA ARG A 90 -8.68 -6.25 0.20
C ARG A 90 -9.98 -6.46 -0.57
N ASP A 91 -11.03 -5.74 -0.22
CA ASP A 91 -12.33 -5.88 -0.86
C ASP A 91 -12.28 -5.49 -2.34
N ALA A 92 -11.52 -4.46 -2.69
CA ALA A 92 -11.32 -4.05 -4.07
C ALA A 92 -10.55 -5.12 -4.87
N LEU A 93 -9.49 -5.69 -4.27
CA LEU A 93 -8.70 -6.77 -4.86
C LEU A 93 -9.49 -8.08 -4.96
N ILE A 94 -10.27 -8.43 -3.93
CA ILE A 94 -11.12 -9.64 -3.93
C ILE A 94 -12.13 -9.62 -5.07
N LYS A 95 -12.68 -8.46 -5.39
CA LYS A 95 -13.60 -8.30 -6.54
C LYS A 95 -12.92 -8.55 -7.89
N LYS A 96 -11.60 -8.46 -7.93
CA LYS A 96 -10.77 -8.65 -9.12
C LYS A 96 -10.12 -10.03 -9.22
N MET A 97 -10.39 -10.94 -8.28
CA MET A 97 -9.83 -12.30 -8.32
C MET A 97 -10.06 -12.98 -9.66
N ALA A 98 -9.01 -13.58 -10.20
CA ALA A 98 -8.93 -14.22 -11.52
C ALA A 98 -9.15 -13.26 -12.71
N ASP A 99 -9.23 -11.97 -12.49
CA ASP A 99 -9.23 -10.97 -13.57
C ASP A 99 -7.80 -10.55 -13.88
N THR A 100 -7.51 -10.31 -15.17
CA THR A 100 -6.26 -9.66 -15.58
C THR A 100 -6.42 -8.16 -15.47
N VAL A 101 -5.55 -7.54 -14.67
CA VAL A 101 -5.59 -6.11 -14.34
C VAL A 101 -4.22 -5.47 -14.52
N SER A 102 -4.17 -4.15 -14.52
CA SER A 102 -2.94 -3.39 -14.35
C SER A 102 -2.93 -2.79 -12.94
N VAL A 103 -1.90 -3.11 -12.16
CA VAL A 103 -1.70 -2.60 -10.80
C VAL A 103 -0.63 -1.53 -10.84
N GLU A 104 -0.96 -0.35 -10.33
CA GLU A 104 -0.02 0.74 -10.09
C GLU A 104 0.33 0.79 -8.60
N GLY A 105 1.58 1.05 -8.27
CA GLY A 105 1.98 1.15 -6.88
C GLY A 105 3.49 1.25 -6.68
N THR A 106 3.92 1.04 -5.45
CA THR A 106 5.33 1.04 -5.05
C THR A 106 5.82 -0.37 -4.84
N LEU A 107 6.78 -0.80 -5.67
CA LEU A 107 7.41 -2.12 -5.58
C LEU A 107 8.51 -2.09 -4.52
N VAL A 108 8.44 -3.03 -3.59
CA VAL A 108 9.49 -3.31 -2.61
C VAL A 108 9.95 -4.76 -2.77
N LYS A 109 11.26 -4.95 -2.83
CA LYS A 109 11.88 -6.29 -2.86
C LYS A 109 12.75 -6.44 -1.61
N LYS A 110 12.43 -7.42 -0.79
CA LYS A 110 13.16 -7.68 0.46
C LYS A 110 13.00 -9.12 0.91
N GLY A 111 14.08 -9.75 1.34
CA GLY A 111 14.05 -11.10 1.91
C GLY A 111 13.50 -12.16 0.96
N GLY A 112 13.76 -12.04 -0.35
CA GLY A 112 13.21 -12.93 -1.37
C GLY A 112 11.75 -12.68 -1.74
N THR A 113 11.09 -11.72 -1.12
CA THR A 113 9.69 -11.35 -1.40
C THR A 113 9.62 -10.14 -2.30
N GLN A 114 8.70 -10.16 -3.25
CA GLN A 114 8.30 -9.04 -4.09
C GLN A 114 6.91 -8.58 -3.68
N LEU A 115 6.76 -7.31 -3.36
CA LEU A 115 5.51 -6.76 -2.83
C LEU A 115 5.20 -5.43 -3.52
N ILE A 116 3.94 -5.21 -3.89
CA ILE A 116 3.47 -3.93 -4.39
C ILE A 116 2.50 -3.32 -3.38
N TYR A 117 2.85 -2.14 -2.88
CA TYR A 117 1.89 -1.27 -2.20
C TYR A 117 1.00 -0.63 -3.26
N VAL A 118 -0.24 -1.10 -3.34
CA VAL A 118 -1.16 -0.76 -4.42
C VAL A 118 -1.70 0.66 -4.24
N SER A 119 -1.55 1.48 -5.27
CA SER A 119 -2.16 2.81 -5.35
C SER A 119 -3.39 2.85 -6.26
N ALA A 120 -3.41 2.02 -7.30
CA ALA A 120 -4.55 1.88 -8.21
C ALA A 120 -4.61 0.50 -8.87
N VAL A 121 -5.81 0.07 -9.21
CA VAL A 121 -6.09 -1.15 -10.00
C VAL A 121 -6.99 -0.76 -11.16
N LYS A 122 -6.57 -1.08 -12.40
CA LYS A 122 -7.26 -0.75 -13.65
C LYS A 122 -7.57 -2.00 -14.48
#